data_9bed393645f78dd1c8d51ba514b5c934
#
_entry.id   9bed393645f78dd1c8d51ba514b5c934
#
_cell.length_a   1.000
_cell.length_b   1.000
_cell.length_c   1.000
_cell.angle_alpha   90.00
_cell.angle_beta   90.00
_cell.angle_gamma   90.00
#
_symmetry.space_group_name_H-M   'P 1'
#
loop_
_entity.id
_entity.type
_entity.pdbx_description
1 polymer ?
#
loop_
_entity_poly.entity_id
_entity_poly.type
_entity_poly.pdbx_seq_one_letter_code
_entity_poly.pdbx_strand_id
1 'polypeptide(L)'
;VWLASGQSNMEMPLRGFWTQPIEGAAHTIAYSGKYPGIRFITVPKRGSYEPQSDFEARWMTSCPANAADFSALAYHFAQTLTDLLDVPVGIISCAYGGSKVEGWMPKDILDGYDGWSVEAERDSASLQEYERISVMYNAMLHPLVGYNVRGFIWNQGESNVGREYEYPQHQADMVERWRQEWNLGELPFYFVELPGWDYANPEGTNAAEFRECQHKAAELIPNSGIVCTSDLVNPDELHDIHASRKREIGERMGWMAAHRTYGIQGLPDSYPCYSHMELAGRKAVLHFRNADAGFTPNDELPGFEVAGPDGKFYPARATEDWNARTIIVEAPDSVPVIDEVRYCFKNFAIGKVKDLMGMPLIPFRAKAPKYVGVDGGEFSIGGKPYRYIGANFWYGAILASEGAGGNRQRLSAELDNMQALGIDNL
;
A
#
# COMPACT_ATOMS: atom_id res chain seq x y z
N VAL A 1 17.45 -14.80 5.58
CA VAL A 1 17.62 -13.99 4.37
C VAL A 1 16.26 -13.45 3.95
N TRP A 2 16.22 -12.22 3.44
CA TRP A 2 15.05 -11.57 2.87
C TRP A 2 15.35 -11.14 1.43
N LEU A 3 14.36 -11.19 0.56
CA LEU A 3 14.43 -10.68 -0.81
C LEU A 3 13.78 -9.30 -0.87
N ALA A 4 14.58 -8.29 -1.22
CA ALA A 4 14.15 -6.90 -1.39
C ALA A 4 14.00 -6.63 -2.90
N SER A 5 12.79 -6.36 -3.39
CA SER A 5 12.53 -6.16 -4.80
C SER A 5 11.62 -4.93 -5.05
N GLY A 6 11.53 -4.50 -6.29
CA GLY A 6 10.75 -3.34 -6.71
C GLY A 6 11.48 -2.43 -7.69
N GLN A 7 11.23 -1.11 -7.58
CA GLN A 7 11.82 -0.12 -8.47
C GLN A 7 12.80 0.82 -7.75
N SER A 8 12.99 2.02 -8.26
CA SER A 8 14.01 2.97 -7.78
C SER A 8 13.94 3.31 -6.30
N ASN A 9 12.75 3.38 -5.71
CA ASN A 9 12.60 3.61 -4.27
C ASN A 9 13.06 2.44 -3.40
N MET A 10 13.10 1.19 -3.92
CA MET A 10 13.80 0.07 -3.31
C MET A 10 15.29 0.07 -3.65
N GLU A 11 15.66 0.42 -4.88
CA GLU A 11 17.03 0.42 -5.37
C GLU A 11 17.90 1.50 -4.71
N MET A 12 17.32 2.66 -4.37
CA MET A 12 18.03 3.86 -3.92
C MET A 12 19.07 3.57 -2.86
N PRO A 13 20.38 3.80 -3.15
CA PRO A 13 21.45 3.46 -2.23
C PRO A 13 21.54 4.43 -1.05
N LEU A 14 22.20 4.03 0.04
CA LEU A 14 22.42 4.89 1.21
C LEU A 14 23.07 6.23 0.87
N ARG A 15 23.94 6.29 -0.13
CA ARG A 15 24.56 7.57 -0.57
C ARG A 15 23.60 8.46 -1.37
N GLY A 16 22.39 7.99 -1.66
CA GLY A 16 21.40 8.71 -2.48
C GLY A 16 21.62 8.57 -3.98
N PHE A 17 20.71 9.17 -4.76
CA PHE A 17 20.80 9.31 -6.20
C PHE A 17 21.11 10.78 -6.55
N TRP A 18 22.08 11.02 -7.44
CA TRP A 18 22.43 12.35 -7.97
C TRP A 18 22.25 13.49 -6.95
N THR A 19 21.19 14.29 -7.11
CA THR A 19 20.85 15.41 -6.24
C THR A 19 19.84 15.06 -5.14
N GLN A 20 19.44 13.80 -5.03
CA GLN A 20 18.47 13.30 -4.07
C GLN A 20 19.16 12.55 -2.94
N PRO A 21 19.38 13.18 -1.78
CA PRO A 21 20.08 12.56 -0.65
C PRO A 21 19.16 11.62 0.13
N ILE A 22 19.77 10.73 0.93
CA ILE A 22 19.10 10.02 1.99
C ILE A 22 19.31 10.74 3.32
N GLU A 23 18.24 10.98 4.07
CA GLU A 23 18.35 11.60 5.38
C GLU A 23 19.16 10.72 6.35
N GLY A 24 20.16 11.31 7.01
CA GLY A 24 21.03 10.56 7.92
C GLY A 24 22.03 9.60 7.28
N ALA A 25 22.19 9.61 5.95
CA ALA A 25 23.07 8.70 5.20
C ALA A 25 24.50 8.66 5.74
N ALA A 26 25.11 9.82 5.96
CA ALA A 26 26.50 9.89 6.43
C ALA A 26 26.70 9.17 7.77
N HIS A 27 25.75 9.32 8.69
CA HIS A 27 25.76 8.62 9.97
C HIS A 27 25.63 7.10 9.77
N THR A 28 24.63 6.66 8.99
CA THR A 28 24.39 5.23 8.75
C THR A 28 25.59 4.58 8.09
N ILE A 29 26.18 5.20 7.07
CA ILE A 29 27.37 4.69 6.38
C ILE A 29 28.56 4.62 7.35
N ALA A 30 28.86 5.69 8.08
CA ALA A 30 29.99 5.73 8.99
C ALA A 30 29.94 4.65 10.08
N TYR A 31 28.73 4.35 10.58
CA TYR A 31 28.54 3.36 11.65
C TYR A 31 28.17 1.96 11.15
N SER A 32 28.07 1.73 9.85
CA SER A 32 27.69 0.42 9.28
C SER A 32 28.60 -0.73 9.67
N GLY A 33 29.88 -0.45 9.98
CA GLY A 33 30.85 -1.43 10.49
C GLY A 33 30.47 -2.02 11.87
N LYS A 34 29.53 -1.41 12.62
CA LYS A 34 29.00 -1.97 13.87
C LYS A 34 28.04 -3.13 13.64
N TYR A 35 27.61 -3.37 12.40
CA TYR A 35 26.67 -4.41 12.01
C TYR A 35 27.31 -5.49 11.13
N PRO A 36 28.38 -6.16 11.56
CA PRO A 36 29.07 -7.16 10.74
C PRO A 36 28.19 -8.39 10.46
N GLY A 37 27.11 -8.57 11.21
CA GLY A 37 26.07 -9.60 10.99
C GLY A 37 25.19 -9.35 9.78
N ILE A 38 25.09 -8.11 9.29
CA ILE A 38 24.36 -7.80 8.06
C ILE A 38 25.18 -8.24 6.85
N ARG A 39 24.59 -9.05 6.01
CA ARG A 39 25.13 -9.51 4.72
C ARG A 39 24.18 -9.10 3.61
N PHE A 40 24.72 -8.64 2.51
CA PHE A 40 23.88 -8.25 1.37
C PHE A 40 24.53 -8.56 0.03
N ILE A 41 23.67 -8.79 -0.96
CA ILE A 41 24.03 -9.00 -2.35
C ILE A 41 23.10 -8.18 -3.23
N THR A 42 23.62 -7.56 -4.29
CA THR A 42 22.83 -6.84 -5.27
C THR A 42 22.82 -7.62 -6.57
N VAL A 43 21.63 -7.94 -7.06
CA VAL A 43 21.41 -8.61 -8.34
C VAL A 43 21.72 -7.61 -9.46
N PRO A 44 22.55 -7.95 -10.45
CA PRO A 44 22.82 -7.08 -11.59
C PRO A 44 21.55 -6.76 -12.39
N LYS A 45 21.35 -5.49 -12.71
CA LYS A 45 20.22 -5.06 -13.54
C LYS A 45 20.35 -5.56 -14.96
N ARG A 46 19.37 -6.32 -15.40
CA ARG A 46 19.27 -6.83 -16.77
C ARG A 46 17.84 -7.31 -17.06
N GLY A 47 17.47 -7.30 -18.32
CA GLY A 47 16.22 -7.88 -18.80
C GLY A 47 16.48 -9.09 -19.70
N SER A 48 15.54 -10.02 -19.74
CA SER A 48 15.52 -11.14 -20.69
C SER A 48 14.08 -11.58 -20.94
N TYR A 49 13.76 -11.91 -22.18
CA TYR A 49 12.49 -12.55 -22.51
C TYR A 49 12.45 -14.05 -22.19
N GLU A 50 13.60 -14.65 -21.94
CA GLU A 50 13.72 -16.05 -21.55
C GLU A 50 14.21 -16.14 -20.10
N PRO A 51 13.67 -17.09 -19.29
CA PRO A 51 14.12 -17.31 -17.93
C PRO A 51 15.63 -17.64 -17.88
N GLN A 52 16.36 -16.93 -17.04
CA GLN A 52 17.78 -17.18 -16.81
C GLN A 52 17.94 -18.04 -15.56
N SER A 53 19.03 -18.80 -15.50
CA SER A 53 19.31 -19.72 -14.40
C SER A 53 20.36 -19.21 -13.41
N ASP A 54 21.11 -18.15 -13.76
CA ASP A 54 22.21 -17.66 -12.93
C ASP A 54 22.57 -16.20 -13.25
N PHE A 55 23.29 -15.56 -12.34
CA PHE A 55 23.94 -14.27 -12.51
C PHE A 55 25.22 -14.17 -11.69
N GLU A 56 26.15 -13.30 -12.09
CA GLU A 56 27.38 -13.08 -11.36
C GLU A 56 27.19 -11.98 -10.33
N ALA A 57 27.26 -12.33 -9.04
CA ALA A 57 27.28 -11.40 -7.91
C ALA A 57 27.93 -12.03 -6.69
N ARG A 58 28.25 -11.23 -5.66
CA ARG A 58 28.86 -11.72 -4.43
C ARG A 58 28.21 -11.13 -3.19
N TRP A 59 28.15 -11.92 -2.14
CA TRP A 59 27.76 -11.46 -0.82
C TRP A 59 28.82 -10.53 -0.23
N MET A 60 28.35 -9.41 0.29
CA MET A 60 29.19 -8.41 0.96
C MET A 60 28.81 -8.31 2.43
N THR A 61 29.78 -7.97 3.27
CA THR A 61 29.57 -7.67 4.69
C THR A 61 29.33 -6.18 4.86
N SER A 62 28.49 -5.81 5.82
CA SER A 62 28.26 -4.41 6.18
C SER A 62 29.56 -3.76 6.70
N CYS A 63 29.95 -2.72 6.02
CA CYS A 63 31.02 -1.79 6.40
C CYS A 63 30.84 -0.50 5.58
N PRO A 64 31.49 0.62 5.95
CA PRO A 64 31.31 1.90 5.25
C PRO A 64 31.52 1.82 3.74
N ALA A 65 32.51 1.07 3.29
CA ALA A 65 32.83 0.94 1.87
C ALA A 65 31.76 0.20 1.07
N ASN A 66 31.08 -0.76 1.67
CA ASN A 66 30.09 -1.59 1.01
C ASN A 66 28.66 -1.04 1.17
N ALA A 67 28.35 -0.51 2.37
CA ALA A 67 27.00 -0.07 2.69
C ALA A 67 26.55 1.16 1.89
N ALA A 68 27.48 2.04 1.52
CA ALA A 68 27.16 3.28 0.80
C ALA A 68 26.38 3.04 -0.52
N ASP A 69 26.69 1.97 -1.21
CA ASP A 69 26.10 1.60 -2.51
C ASP A 69 24.94 0.61 -2.41
N PHE A 70 24.53 0.24 -1.18
CA PHE A 70 23.45 -0.70 -0.96
C PHE A 70 22.11 0.02 -0.70
N SER A 71 20.98 -0.62 -1.06
CA SER A 71 19.62 -0.13 -0.82
C SER A 71 19.43 0.44 0.59
N ALA A 72 19.09 1.71 0.69
CA ALA A 72 18.88 2.38 1.97
C ALA A 72 17.73 1.78 2.77
N LEU A 73 16.59 1.53 2.11
CA LEU A 73 15.43 0.91 2.74
C LEU A 73 15.75 -0.48 3.26
N ALA A 74 16.30 -1.33 2.41
CA ALA A 74 16.62 -2.71 2.77
C ALA A 74 17.74 -2.80 3.83
N TYR A 75 18.67 -1.85 3.84
CA TYR A 75 19.68 -1.75 4.88
C TYR A 75 19.07 -1.45 6.26
N HIS A 76 18.19 -0.44 6.35
CA HIS A 76 17.52 -0.09 7.60
C HIS A 76 16.54 -1.18 8.08
N PHE A 77 15.88 -1.87 7.17
CA PHE A 77 15.12 -3.07 7.50
C PHE A 77 15.99 -4.15 8.15
N ALA A 78 17.16 -4.46 7.55
CA ALA A 78 18.10 -5.44 8.08
C ALA A 78 18.69 -5.00 9.43
N GLN A 79 19.00 -3.71 9.58
CA GLN A 79 19.50 -3.13 10.82
C GLN A 79 18.47 -3.30 11.94
N THR A 80 17.21 -2.94 11.70
CA THR A 80 16.12 -3.09 12.68
C THR A 80 15.92 -4.54 13.09
N LEU A 81 15.94 -5.49 12.15
CA LEU A 81 15.84 -6.91 12.49
C LEU A 81 17.05 -7.41 13.25
N THR A 82 18.26 -6.95 12.94
CA THR A 82 19.47 -7.32 13.66
C THR A 82 19.39 -6.83 15.12
N ASP A 83 18.97 -5.58 15.33
CA ASP A 83 18.84 -4.98 16.65
C ASP A 83 17.77 -5.67 17.51
N LEU A 84 16.64 -6.09 16.92
CA LEU A 84 15.52 -6.70 17.62
C LEU A 84 15.72 -8.21 17.88
N LEU A 85 16.39 -8.92 16.98
CA LEU A 85 16.50 -10.38 17.02
C LEU A 85 17.88 -10.88 17.48
N ASP A 86 18.88 -10.01 17.49
CA ASP A 86 20.30 -10.37 17.77
C ASP A 86 20.81 -11.55 16.91
N VAL A 87 20.44 -11.53 15.61
CA VAL A 87 20.88 -12.56 14.64
C VAL A 87 21.43 -11.93 13.37
N PRO A 88 22.29 -12.63 12.64
CA PRO A 88 22.73 -12.18 11.32
C PRO A 88 21.55 -12.11 10.34
N VAL A 89 21.48 -11.01 9.57
CA VAL A 89 20.45 -10.79 8.56
C VAL A 89 21.07 -10.67 7.18
N GLY A 90 20.60 -11.50 6.25
CA GLY A 90 20.98 -11.44 4.84
C GLY A 90 19.91 -10.76 4.00
N ILE A 91 20.30 -9.88 3.07
CA ILE A 91 19.40 -9.24 2.11
C ILE A 91 19.87 -9.49 0.69
N ILE A 92 18.96 -9.94 -0.15
CA ILE A 92 19.14 -9.97 -1.61
C ILE A 92 18.41 -8.76 -2.17
N SER A 93 19.13 -7.78 -2.71
CA SER A 93 18.53 -6.62 -3.39
C SER A 93 18.37 -6.93 -4.87
N CYS A 94 17.11 -7.04 -5.31
CA CYS A 94 16.70 -7.37 -6.67
C CYS A 94 15.68 -6.34 -7.16
N ALA A 95 16.17 -5.13 -7.51
CA ALA A 95 15.33 -4.00 -7.87
C ALA A 95 15.84 -3.32 -9.15
N TYR A 96 14.91 -2.75 -9.93
CA TYR A 96 15.22 -2.03 -11.17
C TYR A 96 14.39 -0.74 -11.25
N GLY A 97 15.06 0.42 -11.17
CA GLY A 97 14.41 1.73 -11.24
C GLY A 97 13.57 1.91 -12.51
N GLY A 98 12.37 2.49 -12.36
CA GLY A 98 11.44 2.70 -13.48
C GLY A 98 10.58 1.48 -13.84
N SER A 99 10.81 0.30 -13.24
CA SER A 99 10.05 -0.90 -13.59
C SER A 99 8.60 -0.86 -13.10
N LYS A 100 7.72 -1.44 -13.89
CA LYS A 100 6.32 -1.70 -13.55
C LYS A 100 6.19 -3.03 -12.80
N VAL A 101 5.08 -3.26 -12.09
CA VAL A 101 4.80 -4.55 -11.46
C VAL A 101 4.82 -5.70 -12.48
N GLU A 102 4.30 -5.45 -13.68
CA GLU A 102 4.24 -6.43 -14.77
C GLU A 102 5.63 -6.88 -15.27
N GLY A 103 6.67 -6.08 -15.06
CA GLY A 103 8.06 -6.47 -15.34
C GLY A 103 8.56 -7.61 -14.46
N TRP A 104 7.92 -7.84 -13.30
CA TRP A 104 8.22 -8.84 -12.28
C TRP A 104 7.26 -10.02 -12.28
N MET A 105 6.35 -10.09 -13.25
CA MET A 105 5.39 -11.18 -13.47
C MET A 105 5.85 -12.08 -14.61
N PRO A 106 5.68 -13.41 -14.53
CA PRO A 106 5.98 -14.29 -15.64
C PRO A 106 4.94 -14.15 -16.77
N LYS A 107 5.39 -14.49 -17.97
CA LYS A 107 4.62 -14.39 -19.22
C LYS A 107 3.24 -15.06 -19.16
N ASP A 108 3.16 -16.27 -18.63
CA ASP A 108 1.92 -17.06 -18.59
C ASP A 108 0.82 -16.43 -17.72
N ILE A 109 1.17 -15.65 -16.70
CA ILE A 109 0.20 -14.87 -15.93
C ILE A 109 -0.26 -13.68 -16.77
N LEU A 110 0.67 -12.91 -17.34
CA LEU A 110 0.34 -11.70 -18.09
C LEU A 110 -0.48 -11.99 -19.35
N ASP A 111 -0.19 -13.05 -20.06
CA ASP A 111 -0.96 -13.47 -21.24
C ASP A 111 -2.40 -13.91 -20.88
N GLY A 112 -2.71 -14.10 -19.59
CA GLY A 112 -4.06 -14.34 -19.08
C GLY A 112 -4.92 -13.10 -18.92
N TYR A 113 -4.32 -11.89 -19.00
CA TYR A 113 -5.02 -10.63 -18.89
C TYR A 113 -5.32 -10.00 -20.26
N ASP A 114 -6.51 -9.47 -20.43
CA ASP A 114 -6.90 -8.77 -21.66
C ASP A 114 -6.01 -7.53 -21.88
N GLY A 115 -5.48 -7.40 -23.10
CA GLY A 115 -4.63 -6.26 -23.49
C GLY A 115 -3.15 -6.41 -23.12
N TRP A 116 -2.74 -7.49 -22.44
CA TRP A 116 -1.35 -7.78 -22.14
C TRP A 116 -0.81 -8.91 -23.02
N SER A 117 0.35 -8.70 -23.64
CA SER A 117 1.02 -9.72 -24.45
C SER A 117 2.52 -9.46 -24.48
N VAL A 118 3.29 -10.39 -23.92
CA VAL A 118 4.76 -10.31 -23.92
C VAL A 118 5.31 -10.35 -25.36
N GLU A 119 4.73 -11.15 -26.23
CA GLU A 119 5.18 -11.24 -27.64
C GLU A 119 4.93 -9.94 -28.40
N ALA A 120 3.78 -9.30 -28.21
CA ALA A 120 3.47 -8.04 -28.89
C ALA A 120 4.39 -6.89 -28.40
N GLU A 121 4.79 -6.90 -27.13
CA GLU A 121 5.69 -5.88 -26.58
C GLU A 121 7.15 -6.12 -26.98
N ARG A 122 7.56 -7.39 -27.19
CA ARG A 122 8.93 -7.77 -27.52
C ARG A 122 9.48 -7.01 -28.73
N ASP A 123 8.66 -6.81 -29.73
CA ASP A 123 9.04 -6.15 -30.98
C ASP A 123 9.00 -4.61 -30.91
N SER A 124 8.59 -4.04 -29.78
CA SER A 124 8.54 -2.59 -29.59
C SER A 124 9.94 -1.99 -29.48
N ALA A 125 10.35 -1.22 -30.48
CA ALA A 125 11.63 -0.52 -30.50
C ALA A 125 11.67 0.73 -29.59
N SER A 126 10.52 1.17 -29.09
CA SER A 126 10.40 2.43 -28.32
C SER A 126 10.58 2.23 -26.80
N LEU A 127 10.46 1.00 -26.30
CA LEU A 127 10.51 0.73 -24.86
C LEU A 127 11.95 0.52 -24.38
N GLN A 128 12.28 1.18 -23.26
CA GLN A 128 13.49 0.89 -22.53
C GLN A 128 13.38 -0.47 -21.83
N GLU A 129 14.50 -1.08 -21.44
CA GLU A 129 14.50 -2.41 -20.81
C GLU A 129 13.63 -2.47 -19.53
N TYR A 130 13.71 -1.45 -18.67
CA TYR A 130 12.95 -1.39 -17.43
C TYR A 130 11.44 -1.18 -17.61
N GLU A 131 11.01 -0.72 -18.79
CA GLU A 131 9.59 -0.53 -19.11
C GLU A 131 8.92 -1.83 -19.60
N ARG A 132 9.72 -2.85 -19.93
CA ARG A 132 9.25 -4.10 -20.52
C ARG A 132 8.67 -5.05 -19.51
N ILE A 133 7.64 -5.77 -19.90
CA ILE A 133 6.96 -6.77 -19.07
C ILE A 133 7.73 -8.10 -19.04
N SER A 134 7.64 -8.84 -17.94
CA SER A 134 8.29 -10.14 -17.66
C SER A 134 9.83 -10.15 -17.63
N VAL A 135 10.51 -9.14 -18.15
CA VAL A 135 11.96 -9.25 -18.40
C VAL A 135 12.81 -9.23 -17.12
N MET A 136 12.39 -8.48 -16.09
CA MET A 136 13.06 -8.50 -14.79
C MET A 136 12.78 -9.80 -14.04
N TYR A 137 11.53 -10.29 -14.13
CA TYR A 137 11.21 -11.61 -13.60
C TYR A 137 12.17 -12.66 -14.18
N ASN A 138 12.27 -12.76 -15.51
CA ASN A 138 13.08 -13.77 -16.17
C ASN A 138 14.58 -13.64 -15.88
N ALA A 139 15.13 -12.43 -15.86
CA ALA A 139 16.57 -12.21 -15.79
C ALA A 139 17.11 -12.04 -14.38
N MET A 140 16.31 -11.48 -13.47
CA MET A 140 16.79 -11.06 -12.14
C MET A 140 16.16 -11.89 -11.02
N LEU A 141 14.85 -12.16 -11.09
CA LEU A 141 14.14 -12.89 -10.05
C LEU A 141 14.22 -14.40 -10.21
N HIS A 142 13.96 -14.93 -11.42
CA HIS A 142 13.93 -16.37 -11.69
C HIS A 142 15.22 -17.09 -11.30
N PRO A 143 16.44 -16.54 -11.47
CA PRO A 143 17.66 -17.17 -10.97
C PRO A 143 17.73 -17.32 -9.44
N LEU A 144 16.88 -16.61 -8.69
CA LEU A 144 16.82 -16.69 -7.23
C LEU A 144 15.80 -17.72 -6.72
N VAL A 145 14.94 -18.24 -7.60
CA VAL A 145 13.93 -19.25 -7.24
C VAL A 145 14.61 -20.45 -6.62
N GLY A 146 14.09 -20.89 -5.47
CA GLY A 146 14.68 -21.98 -4.69
C GLY A 146 15.77 -21.53 -3.70
N TYR A 147 16.24 -20.27 -3.73
CA TYR A 147 17.09 -19.76 -2.65
C TYR A 147 16.25 -19.62 -1.36
N ASN A 148 16.78 -20.11 -0.25
CA ASN A 148 16.02 -20.15 1.01
C ASN A 148 15.86 -18.75 1.60
N VAL A 149 14.69 -18.12 1.44
CA VAL A 149 14.34 -16.81 1.97
C VAL A 149 13.27 -16.91 3.07
N ARG A 150 13.25 -15.91 3.95
CA ARG A 150 12.23 -15.81 5.01
C ARG A 150 10.97 -15.08 4.54
N GLY A 151 11.09 -14.26 3.52
CA GLY A 151 10.01 -13.46 2.96
C GLY A 151 10.51 -12.43 1.96
N PHE A 152 9.57 -11.64 1.48
CA PHE A 152 9.77 -10.61 0.48
C PHE A 152 9.49 -9.23 1.07
N ILE A 153 10.30 -8.25 0.73
CA ILE A 153 10.01 -6.83 0.94
C ILE A 153 9.98 -6.12 -0.43
N TRP A 154 8.98 -5.25 -0.62
CA TRP A 154 8.68 -4.68 -1.92
C TRP A 154 8.45 -3.17 -1.85
N ASN A 155 9.04 -2.41 -2.78
CA ASN A 155 8.75 -0.98 -2.94
C ASN A 155 8.68 -0.63 -4.42
N GLN A 156 7.46 -0.48 -4.91
CA GLN A 156 7.15 -0.19 -6.30
C GLN A 156 5.74 0.40 -6.40
N GLY A 157 5.46 1.17 -7.43
CA GLY A 157 4.13 1.71 -7.70
C GLY A 157 4.17 2.90 -8.65
N GLU A 158 5.21 3.70 -8.62
CA GLU A 158 5.33 4.96 -9.35
C GLU A 158 5.12 4.80 -10.86
N SER A 159 5.64 3.71 -11.42
CA SER A 159 5.50 3.39 -12.85
C SER A 159 4.14 2.80 -13.24
N ASN A 160 3.26 2.56 -12.24
CA ASN A 160 1.91 2.05 -12.45
C ASN A 160 0.80 3.09 -12.18
N VAL A 161 1.16 4.31 -11.71
CA VAL A 161 0.18 5.40 -11.55
C VAL A 161 -0.50 5.70 -12.88
N GLY A 162 -1.84 5.77 -12.86
CA GLY A 162 -2.68 5.87 -14.06
C GLY A 162 -3.28 4.54 -14.52
N ARG A 163 -2.95 3.41 -13.81
CA ARG A 163 -3.52 2.07 -14.02
C ARG A 163 -3.87 1.41 -12.70
N GLU A 164 -4.49 2.18 -11.81
CA GLU A 164 -4.77 1.83 -10.42
C GLU A 164 -5.63 0.58 -10.30
N TYR A 165 -6.61 0.42 -11.17
CA TYR A 165 -7.60 -0.67 -11.07
C TYR A 165 -7.03 -2.06 -11.38
N GLU A 166 -5.95 -2.16 -12.16
CA GLU A 166 -5.28 -3.44 -12.48
C GLU A 166 -4.30 -3.87 -11.39
N TYR A 167 -3.65 -2.90 -10.76
CA TYR A 167 -2.52 -3.11 -9.87
C TYR A 167 -2.78 -4.09 -8.71
N PRO A 168 -3.92 -4.05 -7.99
CA PRO A 168 -4.13 -4.96 -6.87
C PRO A 168 -4.10 -6.43 -7.27
N GLN A 169 -4.73 -6.77 -8.41
CA GLN A 169 -4.76 -8.15 -8.89
C GLN A 169 -3.40 -8.57 -9.46
N HIS A 170 -2.74 -7.72 -10.25
CA HIS A 170 -1.40 -7.99 -10.76
C HIS A 170 -0.41 -8.25 -9.62
N GLN A 171 -0.42 -7.43 -8.57
CA GLN A 171 0.45 -7.65 -7.42
C GLN A 171 0.10 -8.94 -6.67
N ALA A 172 -1.18 -9.25 -6.50
CA ALA A 172 -1.61 -10.47 -5.83
C ALA A 172 -1.17 -11.72 -6.59
N ASP A 173 -1.39 -11.76 -7.91
CA ASP A 173 -1.01 -12.90 -8.75
C ASP A 173 0.52 -13.05 -8.87
N MET A 174 1.25 -11.92 -8.91
CA MET A 174 2.70 -11.92 -8.82
C MET A 174 3.18 -12.60 -7.53
N VAL A 175 2.65 -12.19 -6.39
CA VAL A 175 3.06 -12.73 -5.08
C VAL A 175 2.69 -14.21 -4.94
N GLU A 176 1.49 -14.59 -5.39
CA GLU A 176 1.07 -15.99 -5.38
C GLU A 176 2.01 -16.86 -6.21
N ARG A 177 2.37 -16.42 -7.42
CA ARG A 177 3.32 -17.13 -8.27
C ARG A 177 4.70 -17.23 -7.63
N TRP A 178 5.23 -16.18 -7.06
CA TRP A 178 6.52 -16.23 -6.38
C TRP A 178 6.49 -17.25 -5.23
N ARG A 179 5.42 -17.29 -4.42
CA ARG A 179 5.26 -18.27 -3.34
C ARG A 179 5.20 -19.71 -3.86
N GLN A 180 4.48 -19.95 -4.95
CA GLN A 180 4.38 -21.26 -5.60
C GLN A 180 5.76 -21.75 -6.06
N GLU A 181 6.55 -20.88 -6.69
CA GLU A 181 7.87 -21.24 -7.21
C GLU A 181 8.91 -21.45 -6.10
N TRP A 182 8.88 -20.64 -5.06
CA TRP A 182 9.73 -20.87 -3.89
C TRP A 182 9.36 -22.12 -3.13
N ASN A 183 8.11 -22.54 -3.16
CA ASN A 183 7.60 -23.74 -2.51
C ASN A 183 7.98 -23.85 -1.00
N LEU A 184 7.97 -22.70 -0.30
CA LEU A 184 8.26 -22.58 1.13
C LEU A 184 7.02 -22.18 1.94
N GLY A 185 5.83 -22.42 1.41
CA GLY A 185 4.55 -22.03 1.99
C GLY A 185 4.22 -20.57 1.75
N GLU A 186 3.33 -20.02 2.58
CA GLU A 186 2.85 -18.64 2.50
C GLU A 186 3.89 -17.65 3.07
N LEU A 187 4.97 -17.44 2.33
CA LEU A 187 6.02 -16.49 2.72
C LEU A 187 5.44 -15.08 2.92
N PRO A 188 5.83 -14.35 3.98
CA PRO A 188 5.38 -12.98 4.19
C PRO A 188 5.80 -12.06 3.04
N PHE A 189 4.90 -11.14 2.67
CA PHE A 189 5.13 -10.11 1.66
C PHE A 189 4.81 -8.75 2.26
N TYR A 190 5.85 -7.97 2.59
CA TYR A 190 5.70 -6.64 3.16
C TYR A 190 6.07 -5.59 2.13
N PHE A 191 5.25 -4.55 1.97
CA PHE A 191 5.46 -3.57 0.92
C PHE A 191 5.19 -2.14 1.38
N VAL A 192 5.64 -1.20 0.58
CA VAL A 192 5.60 0.22 0.90
C VAL A 192 4.51 0.91 0.09
N GLU A 193 3.71 1.72 0.75
CA GLU A 193 2.79 2.67 0.11
C GLU A 193 3.57 3.69 -0.71
N LEU A 194 3.04 4.08 -1.85
CA LEU A 194 3.60 5.11 -2.72
C LEU A 194 3.77 6.43 -1.97
N PRO A 195 4.99 7.00 -1.88
CA PRO A 195 5.20 8.30 -1.24
C PRO A 195 4.52 9.44 -2.01
N GLY A 196 4.28 10.55 -1.32
CA GLY A 196 3.75 11.77 -1.95
C GLY A 196 4.74 12.35 -2.95
N TRP A 197 4.24 12.71 -4.14
CA TRP A 197 4.96 13.43 -5.19
C TRP A 197 3.96 14.19 -6.06
N ASP A 198 4.39 15.21 -6.80
CA ASP A 198 3.48 16.12 -7.49
C ASP A 198 2.74 15.50 -8.69
N TYR A 199 3.30 14.49 -9.35
CA TYR A 199 2.73 13.88 -10.56
C TYR A 199 2.20 14.93 -11.56
N ALA A 200 2.93 16.04 -11.72
CA ALA A 200 2.57 17.22 -12.51
C ALA A 200 1.34 18.01 -12.01
N ASN A 201 0.69 17.58 -10.94
CA ASN A 201 -0.41 18.28 -10.28
C ASN A 201 -0.48 17.87 -8.80
N PRO A 202 0.13 18.60 -7.85
CA PRO A 202 0.16 18.23 -6.44
C PRO A 202 -1.23 18.13 -5.79
N GLU A 203 -2.21 18.89 -6.30
CA GLU A 203 -3.61 18.83 -5.84
C GLU A 203 -4.45 17.74 -6.49
N GLY A 204 -3.89 17.02 -7.50
CA GLY A 204 -4.52 15.86 -8.12
C GLY A 204 -4.62 14.67 -7.18
N THR A 205 -5.33 13.63 -7.59
CA THR A 205 -5.64 12.46 -6.75
C THR A 205 -5.10 11.13 -7.27
N ASN A 206 -4.45 11.11 -8.44
CA ASN A 206 -3.95 9.87 -9.07
C ASN A 206 -3.07 9.02 -8.14
N ALA A 207 -2.10 9.64 -7.44
CA ALA A 207 -1.27 8.92 -6.49
C ALA A 207 -2.04 8.50 -5.22
N ALA A 208 -3.04 9.29 -4.79
CA ALA A 208 -3.90 8.92 -3.68
C ALA A 208 -4.81 7.74 -4.03
N GLU A 209 -5.35 7.70 -5.24
CA GLU A 209 -6.13 6.58 -5.78
C GLU A 209 -5.26 5.34 -5.93
N PHE A 210 -4.02 5.51 -6.37
CA PHE A 210 -3.06 4.41 -6.44
C PHE A 210 -2.73 3.85 -5.04
N ARG A 211 -2.49 4.70 -4.03
CA ARG A 211 -2.30 4.26 -2.64
C ARG A 211 -3.50 3.47 -2.12
N GLU A 212 -4.73 3.95 -2.41
CA GLU A 212 -5.95 3.21 -2.07
C GLU A 212 -5.96 1.80 -2.71
N CYS A 213 -5.49 1.67 -3.95
CA CYS A 213 -5.36 0.38 -4.62
C CYS A 213 -4.23 -0.49 -4.03
N GLN A 214 -3.13 0.09 -3.57
CA GLN A 214 -2.11 -0.65 -2.82
C GLN A 214 -2.66 -1.22 -1.51
N HIS A 215 -3.50 -0.48 -0.78
CA HIS A 215 -4.18 -1.01 0.41
C HIS A 215 -5.17 -2.15 0.05
N LYS A 216 -5.88 -2.06 -1.08
CA LYS A 216 -6.69 -3.18 -1.58
C LYS A 216 -5.84 -4.41 -1.93
N ALA A 217 -4.65 -4.22 -2.50
CA ALA A 217 -3.73 -5.34 -2.74
C ALA A 217 -3.33 -6.03 -1.42
N ALA A 218 -3.11 -5.27 -0.34
CA ALA A 218 -2.82 -5.86 0.97
C ALA A 218 -3.98 -6.72 1.51
N GLU A 219 -5.22 -6.40 1.16
CA GLU A 219 -6.40 -7.21 1.51
C GLU A 219 -6.51 -8.50 0.68
N LEU A 220 -6.04 -8.47 -0.57
CA LEU A 220 -6.04 -9.62 -1.48
C LEU A 220 -4.91 -10.61 -1.21
N ILE A 221 -3.77 -10.14 -0.69
CA ILE A 221 -2.57 -10.95 -0.49
C ILE A 221 -2.53 -11.45 0.96
N PRO A 222 -2.77 -12.75 1.22
CA PRO A 222 -2.64 -13.32 2.57
C PRO A 222 -1.22 -13.11 3.10
N ASN A 223 -1.04 -13.07 4.43
CA ASN A 223 0.27 -12.86 5.08
C ASN A 223 1.07 -11.70 4.47
N SER A 224 0.39 -10.57 4.24
CA SER A 224 1.02 -9.35 3.75
C SER A 224 0.89 -8.20 4.75
N GLY A 225 1.58 -7.10 4.45
CA GLY A 225 1.43 -5.85 5.19
C GLY A 225 1.99 -4.68 4.39
N ILE A 226 1.39 -3.50 4.59
CA ILE A 226 1.77 -2.28 3.90
C ILE A 226 2.28 -1.23 4.88
N VAL A 227 3.38 -0.58 4.56
CA VAL A 227 3.96 0.53 5.32
C VAL A 227 3.40 1.84 4.78
N CYS A 228 2.67 2.58 5.61
CA CYS A 228 2.19 3.93 5.27
C CYS A 228 3.35 4.93 5.26
N THR A 229 3.39 5.77 4.22
CA THR A 229 4.45 6.78 4.00
C THR A 229 3.94 8.22 4.06
N SER A 230 2.67 8.43 4.37
CA SER A 230 2.02 9.74 4.29
C SER A 230 2.70 10.85 5.11
N ASP A 231 3.42 10.49 6.17
CA ASP A 231 4.18 11.39 7.04
C ASP A 231 5.70 11.40 6.77
N LEU A 232 6.15 10.66 5.75
CA LEU A 232 7.58 10.41 5.47
C LEU A 232 8.11 11.16 4.24
N VAL A 233 7.42 12.21 3.81
CA VAL A 233 7.90 13.16 2.80
C VAL A 233 8.10 14.52 3.45
N ASN A 234 9.14 15.24 3.04
CA ASN A 234 9.42 16.59 3.52
C ASN A 234 8.77 17.64 2.61
N PRO A 235 8.45 18.86 3.10
CA PRO A 235 7.82 19.90 2.30
C PRO A 235 8.59 20.32 1.05
N ASP A 236 9.91 20.19 1.08
CA ASP A 236 10.84 20.53 -0.02
C ASP A 236 11.02 19.36 -1.02
N GLU A 237 10.44 18.19 -0.74
CA GLU A 237 10.49 17.01 -1.62
C GLU A 237 9.32 16.95 -2.62
N LEU A 238 8.54 18.04 -2.77
CA LEU A 238 7.40 18.08 -3.71
C LEU A 238 7.75 17.56 -5.12
N HIS A 239 8.96 17.85 -5.60
CA HIS A 239 9.44 17.46 -6.91
C HIS A 239 10.42 16.27 -6.87
N ASP A 240 10.61 15.65 -5.71
CA ASP A 240 11.50 14.51 -5.51
C ASP A 240 10.69 13.22 -5.38
N ILE A 241 10.67 12.41 -6.45
CA ILE A 241 9.96 11.12 -6.45
C ILE A 241 10.57 10.09 -5.48
N HIS A 242 11.81 10.34 -5.02
CA HIS A 242 12.52 9.47 -4.10
C HIS A 242 12.59 10.13 -2.71
N ALA A 243 11.61 9.87 -1.86
CA ALA A 243 11.58 10.36 -0.49
C ALA A 243 12.87 9.99 0.27
N SER A 244 13.48 10.98 0.96
CA SER A 244 14.79 10.84 1.63
C SER A 244 14.73 10.02 2.93
N ARG A 245 13.56 9.89 3.56
CA ARG A 245 13.36 9.27 4.88
C ARG A 245 13.26 7.74 4.80
N LYS A 246 14.26 7.09 4.16
CA LYS A 246 14.29 5.63 3.98
C LYS A 246 14.50 4.87 5.28
N ARG A 247 15.07 5.51 6.31
CA ARG A 247 15.28 4.89 7.61
C ARG A 247 13.94 4.50 8.24
N GLU A 248 13.04 5.44 8.37
CA GLU A 248 11.75 5.22 9.03
C GLU A 248 10.90 4.22 8.27
N ILE A 249 10.98 4.20 6.93
CA ILE A 249 10.32 3.17 6.11
C ILE A 249 10.88 1.78 6.45
N GLY A 250 12.20 1.64 6.47
CA GLY A 250 12.88 0.39 6.80
C GLY A 250 12.60 -0.07 8.24
N GLU A 251 12.60 0.85 9.20
CA GLU A 251 12.26 0.58 10.61
C GLU A 251 10.82 0.07 10.76
N ARG A 252 9.83 0.76 10.18
CA ARG A 252 8.41 0.35 10.21
C ARG A 252 8.22 -1.04 9.59
N MET A 253 8.87 -1.30 8.47
CA MET A 253 8.83 -2.61 7.83
C MET A 253 9.54 -3.67 8.69
N GLY A 254 10.63 -3.32 9.36
CA GLY A 254 11.34 -4.17 10.32
C GLY A 254 10.50 -4.50 11.54
N TRP A 255 9.77 -3.53 12.13
CA TRP A 255 8.85 -3.78 13.24
C TRP A 255 7.70 -4.69 12.84
N MET A 256 7.12 -4.47 11.66
CA MET A 256 6.08 -5.33 11.11
C MET A 256 6.58 -6.77 10.94
N ALA A 257 7.76 -6.96 10.36
CA ALA A 257 8.37 -8.28 10.23
C ALA A 257 8.70 -8.92 11.59
N ALA A 258 9.26 -8.15 12.51
CA ALA A 258 9.58 -8.63 13.86
C ALA A 258 8.33 -9.08 14.63
N HIS A 259 7.22 -8.35 14.49
CA HIS A 259 5.95 -8.75 15.09
C HIS A 259 5.34 -9.96 14.37
N ARG A 260 5.02 -9.83 13.08
CA ARG A 260 4.21 -10.82 12.34
C ARG A 260 4.97 -12.09 11.96
N THR A 261 6.25 -11.98 11.63
CA THR A 261 7.06 -13.13 11.19
C THR A 261 7.82 -13.77 12.33
N TYR A 262 8.28 -12.99 13.31
CA TYR A 262 9.13 -13.48 14.40
C TYR A 262 8.43 -13.49 15.77
N GLY A 263 7.21 -12.96 15.89
CA GLY A 263 6.36 -13.08 17.07
C GLY A 263 6.70 -12.13 18.22
N ILE A 264 7.50 -11.07 17.99
CA ILE A 264 7.79 -10.08 19.03
C ILE A 264 6.53 -9.24 19.27
N GLN A 265 6.01 -9.26 20.48
CA GLN A 265 4.79 -8.55 20.85
C GLN A 265 5.06 -7.07 21.21
N GLY A 266 4.05 -6.21 20.99
CA GLY A 266 4.07 -4.80 21.41
C GLY A 266 4.78 -3.86 20.43
N LEU A 267 5.15 -4.33 19.24
CA LEU A 267 5.69 -3.50 18.19
C LEU A 267 4.57 -2.86 17.36
N PRO A 268 4.73 -1.62 16.86
CA PRO A 268 3.77 -0.98 15.98
C PRO A 268 3.83 -1.62 14.58
N ASP A 269 2.82 -2.40 14.24
CA ASP A 269 2.75 -3.15 12.97
C ASP A 269 1.51 -2.83 12.14
N SER A 270 0.68 -1.92 12.63
CA SER A 270 -0.57 -1.49 12.01
C SER A 270 -0.73 0.03 12.12
N TYR A 271 -1.64 0.57 11.34
CA TYR A 271 -1.88 2.01 11.23
C TYR A 271 -3.35 2.31 11.52
N PRO A 272 -3.67 3.47 12.13
CA PRO A 272 -5.04 3.94 12.15
C PRO A 272 -5.62 4.01 10.73
N CYS A 273 -6.75 3.38 10.49
CA CYS A 273 -7.39 3.38 9.19
C CYS A 273 -8.90 3.62 9.32
N TYR A 274 -9.44 4.41 8.39
CA TYR A 274 -10.87 4.72 8.32
C TYR A 274 -11.71 3.44 8.24
N SER A 275 -12.81 3.40 8.96
CA SER A 275 -13.79 2.32 8.97
C SER A 275 -15.11 2.74 8.36
N HIS A 276 -15.80 3.68 9.00
CA HIS A 276 -17.08 4.21 8.54
C HIS A 276 -17.32 5.60 9.11
N MET A 277 -18.34 6.30 8.62
CA MET A 277 -18.78 7.57 9.17
C MET A 277 -20.28 7.61 9.46
N GLU A 278 -20.64 8.45 10.42
CA GLU A 278 -22.01 8.85 10.70
C GLU A 278 -22.15 10.36 10.48
N LEU A 279 -23.33 10.81 10.06
CA LEU A 279 -23.61 12.23 9.87
C LEU A 279 -24.48 12.78 11.02
N ALA A 280 -24.07 13.89 11.57
CA ALA A 280 -24.82 14.64 12.60
C ALA A 280 -24.92 16.12 12.19
N GLY A 281 -25.92 16.45 11.36
CA GLY A 281 -26.07 17.76 10.77
C GLY A 281 -24.90 18.10 9.84
N ARG A 282 -24.12 19.16 10.18
CA ARG A 282 -22.93 19.57 9.44
C ARG A 282 -21.63 18.94 9.94
N LYS A 283 -21.73 17.86 10.70
CA LYS A 283 -20.58 17.13 11.23
C LYS A 283 -20.59 15.70 10.70
N ALA A 284 -19.41 15.22 10.34
CA ALA A 284 -19.16 13.81 10.11
C ALA A 284 -18.38 13.23 11.30
N VAL A 285 -18.90 12.19 11.90
CA VAL A 285 -18.23 11.41 12.95
C VAL A 285 -17.56 10.23 12.30
N LEU A 286 -16.24 10.23 12.30
CA LEU A 286 -15.42 9.23 11.63
C LEU A 286 -14.92 8.19 12.62
N HIS A 287 -15.15 6.92 12.29
CA HIS A 287 -14.69 5.77 13.07
C HIS A 287 -13.49 5.10 12.40
N PHE A 288 -12.58 4.58 13.23
CA PHE A 288 -11.30 4.03 12.78
C PHE A 288 -11.05 2.65 13.38
N ARG A 289 -10.30 1.83 12.67
CA ARG A 289 -9.67 0.62 13.19
C ARG A 289 -8.24 0.96 13.60
N ASN A 290 -7.66 0.19 14.51
CA ASN A 290 -6.29 0.35 15.02
C ASN A 290 -6.01 1.76 15.59
N ALA A 291 -6.99 2.35 16.28
CA ALA A 291 -6.90 3.69 16.84
C ALA A 291 -7.32 3.75 18.33
N ASP A 292 -7.16 2.64 19.05
CA ASP A 292 -7.62 2.49 20.44
C ASP A 292 -6.98 3.48 21.42
N ALA A 293 -5.78 3.94 21.11
CA ALA A 293 -5.04 4.91 21.93
C ALA A 293 -5.41 6.37 21.63
N GLY A 294 -6.16 6.64 20.55
CA GLY A 294 -6.51 8.00 20.11
C GLY A 294 -5.51 8.63 19.15
N PHE A 295 -5.63 9.97 18.93
CA PHE A 295 -4.89 10.67 17.90
C PHE A 295 -4.10 11.86 18.42
N THR A 296 -3.06 12.23 17.67
CA THR A 296 -2.29 13.47 17.85
C THR A 296 -2.29 14.26 16.53
N PRO A 297 -2.13 15.63 16.57
CA PRO A 297 -2.02 16.51 17.74
C PRO A 297 -3.34 16.65 18.52
N ASN A 298 -3.23 17.13 19.76
CA ASN A 298 -4.31 17.17 20.74
C ASN A 298 -5.44 18.16 20.46
N ASP A 299 -5.17 19.22 19.67
CA ASP A 299 -6.14 20.32 19.46
C ASP A 299 -6.94 20.10 18.18
N GLU A 300 -6.42 20.56 17.07
CA GLU A 300 -7.02 20.40 15.76
C GLU A 300 -6.21 19.41 14.92
N LEU A 301 -6.91 18.49 14.30
CA LEU A 301 -6.33 17.47 13.43
C LEU A 301 -6.29 17.99 11.99
N PRO A 302 -5.11 18.33 11.44
CA PRO A 302 -5.02 18.93 10.12
C PRO A 302 -5.17 17.89 8.98
N GLY A 303 -5.46 18.38 7.77
CA GLY A 303 -5.46 17.59 6.55
C GLY A 303 -6.82 17.03 6.11
N PHE A 304 -7.89 17.40 6.82
CA PHE A 304 -9.26 17.01 6.46
C PHE A 304 -9.90 18.02 5.51
N GLU A 305 -10.65 17.51 4.55
CA GLU A 305 -11.46 18.30 3.62
C GLU A 305 -12.83 17.62 3.46
N VAL A 306 -13.85 18.42 3.18
CA VAL A 306 -15.21 17.98 2.92
C VAL A 306 -15.71 18.53 1.60
N ALA A 307 -16.53 17.75 0.90
CA ALA A 307 -17.28 18.20 -0.26
C ALA A 307 -18.79 18.08 -0.01
N GLY A 308 -19.54 19.01 -0.57
CA GLY A 308 -20.99 18.95 -0.67
C GLY A 308 -21.46 18.50 -2.05
N PRO A 309 -22.75 18.77 -2.39
CA PRO A 309 -23.33 18.38 -3.69
C PRO A 309 -22.64 19.02 -4.91
N ASP A 310 -21.87 20.06 -4.73
CA ASP A 310 -21.09 20.72 -5.78
C ASP A 310 -19.82 19.94 -6.16
N GLY A 311 -19.44 18.92 -5.36
CA GLY A 311 -18.26 18.08 -5.56
C GLY A 311 -16.92 18.80 -5.33
N LYS A 312 -16.93 20.04 -4.79
CA LYS A 312 -15.72 20.78 -4.47
C LYS A 312 -15.29 20.52 -3.04
N PHE A 313 -14.00 20.28 -2.86
CA PHE A 313 -13.42 20.05 -1.54
C PHE A 313 -13.01 21.36 -0.88
N TYR A 314 -13.40 21.52 0.38
CA TYR A 314 -13.10 22.66 1.23
C TYR A 314 -12.39 22.17 2.50
N PRO A 315 -11.36 22.87 2.99
CA PRO A 315 -10.75 22.56 4.28
C PRO A 315 -11.81 22.50 5.38
N ALA A 316 -11.71 21.51 6.23
CA ALA A 316 -12.64 21.27 7.32
C ALA A 316 -11.90 21.18 8.65
N ARG A 317 -12.53 21.69 9.71
CA ARG A 317 -12.00 21.54 11.06
C ARG A 317 -12.26 20.12 11.55
N ALA A 318 -11.23 19.46 12.06
CA ALA A 318 -11.35 18.14 12.64
C ALA A 318 -10.79 18.12 14.08
N THR A 319 -11.48 17.44 14.97
CA THR A 319 -11.10 17.27 16.38
C THR A 319 -11.39 15.86 16.85
N GLU A 320 -10.64 15.35 17.82
CA GLU A 320 -10.91 14.05 18.42
C GLU A 320 -12.02 14.13 19.48
N ASP A 321 -12.92 13.17 19.48
CA ASP A 321 -13.72 12.81 20.65
C ASP A 321 -12.96 11.71 21.44
N TRP A 322 -12.34 12.12 22.52
CA TRP A 322 -11.52 11.26 23.36
C TRP A 322 -12.25 10.07 23.98
N ASN A 323 -13.54 10.23 24.27
CA ASN A 323 -14.33 9.18 24.91
C ASN A 323 -14.76 8.13 23.88
N ALA A 324 -15.13 8.57 22.68
CA ALA A 324 -15.58 7.70 21.60
C ALA A 324 -14.44 7.16 20.72
N ARG A 325 -13.24 7.73 20.80
CA ARG A 325 -12.11 7.44 19.90
C ARG A 325 -12.45 7.67 18.42
N THR A 326 -13.20 8.73 18.16
CA THR A 326 -13.64 9.13 16.83
C THR A 326 -13.06 10.51 16.47
N ILE A 327 -13.01 10.80 15.17
CA ILE A 327 -12.69 12.16 14.71
C ILE A 327 -13.98 12.83 14.22
N ILE A 328 -14.27 14.00 14.76
CA ILE A 328 -15.39 14.84 14.34
C ILE A 328 -14.89 15.84 13.34
N VAL A 329 -15.37 15.75 12.10
CA VAL A 329 -15.07 16.69 11.01
C VAL A 329 -16.25 17.64 10.84
N GLU A 330 -16.01 18.94 11.02
CA GLU A 330 -17.02 19.98 10.94
C GLU A 330 -16.91 20.74 9.62
N ALA A 331 -17.99 20.73 8.84
CA ALA A 331 -18.04 21.39 7.55
C ALA A 331 -18.06 22.94 7.71
N PRO A 332 -17.36 23.69 6.85
CA PRO A 332 -17.46 25.15 6.81
C PRO A 332 -18.87 25.59 6.36
N ASP A 333 -19.21 26.87 6.58
CA ASP A 333 -20.53 27.40 6.22
C ASP A 333 -20.87 27.29 4.73
N SER A 334 -19.85 27.26 3.89
CA SER A 334 -19.99 27.04 2.44
C SER A 334 -20.44 25.64 2.05
N VAL A 335 -20.40 24.66 2.97
CA VAL A 335 -20.81 23.28 2.76
C VAL A 335 -21.97 22.94 3.70
N PRO A 336 -23.22 23.14 3.30
CA PRO A 336 -24.39 22.94 4.16
C PRO A 336 -24.68 21.43 4.40
N VAL A 337 -24.29 20.56 3.48
CA VAL A 337 -24.47 19.12 3.56
C VAL A 337 -23.15 18.43 3.14
N ILE A 338 -22.70 17.48 3.91
CA ILE A 338 -21.49 16.70 3.62
C ILE A 338 -21.89 15.50 2.72
N ASP A 339 -21.33 15.44 1.51
CA ASP A 339 -21.44 14.30 0.62
C ASP A 339 -20.18 13.44 0.64
N GLU A 340 -19.01 14.04 0.92
CA GLU A 340 -17.74 13.32 0.95
C GLU A 340 -16.78 13.96 1.96
N VAL A 341 -15.99 13.13 2.62
CA VAL A 341 -14.87 13.52 3.49
C VAL A 341 -13.59 12.89 2.95
N ARG A 342 -12.48 13.63 2.98
CA ARG A 342 -11.16 13.07 2.68
C ARG A 342 -10.10 13.57 3.66
N TYR A 343 -9.07 12.75 3.86
CA TYR A 343 -7.89 13.08 4.66
C TYR A 343 -6.64 12.87 3.82
N CYS A 344 -5.84 13.92 3.60
CA CYS A 344 -4.58 13.88 2.83
C CYS A 344 -4.69 13.13 1.49
N PHE A 345 -5.86 13.15 0.85
CA PHE A 345 -6.15 12.40 -0.37
C PHE A 345 -5.78 13.23 -1.61
N LYS A 346 -4.47 13.43 -1.80
CA LYS A 346 -3.86 14.21 -2.89
C LYS A 346 -2.59 13.54 -3.38
N ASN A 347 -2.07 13.96 -4.54
CA ASN A 347 -0.78 13.51 -5.06
C ASN A 347 0.35 13.83 -4.08
N PHE A 348 0.37 15.06 -3.57
CA PHE A 348 1.30 15.47 -2.51
C PHE A 348 0.53 16.00 -1.29
N ALA A 349 0.63 15.30 -0.20
CA ALA A 349 0.12 15.73 1.09
C ALA A 349 0.98 15.11 2.20
N ILE A 350 1.18 15.85 3.28
CA ILE A 350 1.94 15.38 4.45
C ILE A 350 0.97 15.07 5.57
N GLY A 351 0.85 13.79 5.91
CA GLY A 351 0.01 13.30 7.00
C GLY A 351 0.58 13.69 8.36
N LYS A 352 -0.18 14.50 9.11
CA LYS A 352 0.24 14.98 10.44
C LYS A 352 -0.55 14.34 11.58
N VAL A 353 -1.64 13.65 11.28
CA VAL A 353 -2.41 12.92 12.27
C VAL A 353 -1.78 11.55 12.49
N LYS A 354 -1.51 11.21 13.75
CA LYS A 354 -0.87 9.96 14.16
C LYS A 354 -1.55 9.41 15.40
N ASP A 355 -1.37 8.12 15.64
CA ASP A 355 -1.67 7.54 16.95
C ASP A 355 -0.59 7.90 18.00
N LEU A 356 -0.76 7.41 19.24
CA LEU A 356 0.20 7.67 20.32
C LEU A 356 1.53 6.91 20.17
N MET A 357 1.62 5.94 19.28
CA MET A 357 2.87 5.27 18.92
C MET A 357 3.60 5.97 17.77
N GLY A 358 3.01 7.03 17.22
CA GLY A 358 3.58 7.79 16.11
C GLY A 358 3.27 7.19 14.74
N MET A 359 2.36 6.21 14.64
CA MET A 359 1.93 5.67 13.36
C MET A 359 0.93 6.61 12.68
N PRO A 360 1.13 6.98 11.42
CA PRO A 360 0.28 7.94 10.73
C PRO A 360 -1.09 7.35 10.42
N LEU A 361 -2.11 8.23 10.43
CA LEU A 361 -3.42 7.92 9.87
C LEU A 361 -3.29 7.70 8.36
N ILE A 362 -3.76 6.56 7.88
CA ILE A 362 -3.79 6.26 6.44
C ILE A 362 -4.66 7.28 5.71
N PRO A 363 -4.17 7.93 4.63
CA PRO A 363 -4.99 8.79 3.80
C PRO A 363 -6.19 8.05 3.22
N PHE A 364 -7.34 8.71 3.20
CA PHE A 364 -8.58 8.10 2.72
C PHE A 364 -9.53 9.12 2.09
N ARG A 365 -10.49 8.61 1.32
CA ARG A 365 -11.71 9.30 0.92
C ARG A 365 -12.92 8.46 1.33
N ALA A 366 -14.01 9.11 1.71
CA ALA A 366 -15.20 8.42 2.16
C ALA A 366 -16.45 9.21 1.77
N LYS A 367 -17.34 8.53 1.06
CA LYS A 367 -18.66 9.09 0.74
C LYS A 367 -19.58 8.98 1.94
N ALA A 368 -20.38 10.02 2.16
CA ALA A 368 -21.41 10.02 3.18
C ALA A 368 -22.41 8.88 2.92
N PRO A 369 -22.82 8.16 3.97
CA PRO A 369 -23.83 7.13 3.83
C PRO A 369 -25.13 7.79 3.38
N LYS A 370 -25.74 7.22 2.35
CA LYS A 370 -27.03 7.68 1.84
C LYS A 370 -28.11 6.81 2.44
N TYR A 371 -28.86 7.37 3.39
CA TYR A 371 -30.00 6.72 3.99
C TYR A 371 -31.27 7.02 3.18
N VAL A 372 -32.18 6.05 3.18
CA VAL A 372 -33.52 6.26 2.64
C VAL A 372 -34.28 7.22 3.57
N GLY A 373 -34.64 8.37 3.05
CA GLY A 373 -35.50 9.33 3.72
C GLY A 373 -36.96 9.26 3.18
N VAL A 374 -37.86 9.89 3.91
CA VAL A 374 -39.26 10.08 3.45
C VAL A 374 -39.52 11.57 3.33
N ASP A 375 -39.84 12.02 2.12
CA ASP A 375 -40.21 13.41 1.85
C ASP A 375 -41.52 13.43 1.09
N GLY A 376 -42.51 14.16 1.62
CA GLY A 376 -43.83 14.25 1.02
C GLY A 376 -44.57 12.89 0.87
N GLY A 377 -44.16 11.85 1.62
CA GLY A 377 -44.72 10.50 1.51
C GLY A 377 -44.04 9.58 0.48
N GLU A 378 -42.99 10.07 -0.20
CA GLU A 378 -42.17 9.29 -1.11
C GLU A 378 -40.79 9.00 -0.50
N PHE A 379 -40.23 7.82 -0.81
CA PHE A 379 -38.87 7.50 -0.44
C PHE A 379 -37.88 8.26 -1.30
N SER A 380 -36.80 8.75 -0.67
CA SER A 380 -35.68 9.42 -1.35
C SER A 380 -34.34 8.98 -0.80
N ILE A 381 -33.29 8.97 -1.65
CA ILE A 381 -31.89 8.81 -1.26
C ILE A 381 -31.11 9.98 -1.85
N GLY A 382 -30.45 10.76 -0.99
CA GLY A 382 -29.68 11.94 -1.42
C GLY A 382 -30.54 12.94 -2.20
N GLY A 383 -31.80 13.14 -1.80
CA GLY A 383 -32.74 14.07 -2.43
C GLY A 383 -33.29 13.61 -3.78
N LYS A 384 -33.01 12.39 -4.24
CA LYS A 384 -33.58 11.78 -5.45
C LYS A 384 -34.64 10.76 -5.08
N PRO A 385 -35.76 10.69 -5.82
CA PRO A 385 -36.76 9.66 -5.60
C PRO A 385 -36.15 8.27 -5.59
N TYR A 386 -36.41 7.51 -4.53
CA TYR A 386 -35.93 6.14 -4.39
C TYR A 386 -37.10 5.18 -4.60
N ARG A 387 -37.00 4.38 -5.65
CA ARG A 387 -37.94 3.30 -5.94
C ARG A 387 -37.16 2.01 -5.97
N TYR A 388 -37.67 1.00 -5.30
CA TYR A 388 -37.00 -0.29 -5.17
C TYR A 388 -37.94 -1.45 -5.50
N ILE A 389 -37.37 -2.56 -5.92
CA ILE A 389 -38.03 -3.87 -5.99
C ILE A 389 -37.46 -4.68 -4.83
N GLY A 390 -38.31 -4.94 -3.82
CA GLY A 390 -37.88 -5.69 -2.63
C GLY A 390 -38.32 -7.15 -2.68
N ALA A 391 -37.51 -8.02 -2.06
CA ALA A 391 -37.87 -9.42 -1.83
C ALA A 391 -37.64 -9.78 -0.36
N ASN A 392 -38.44 -10.75 0.14
CA ASN A 392 -38.23 -11.30 1.46
C ASN A 392 -37.27 -12.50 1.38
N PHE A 393 -36.02 -12.30 1.79
CA PHE A 393 -34.99 -13.33 1.76
C PHE A 393 -34.73 -13.89 3.18
N TRP A 394 -35.79 -14.42 3.80
CA TRP A 394 -35.80 -14.85 5.21
C TRP A 394 -34.74 -15.90 5.58
N TYR A 395 -34.29 -16.72 4.64
CA TYR A 395 -33.26 -17.75 4.84
C TYR A 395 -31.83 -17.29 4.54
N GLY A 396 -31.63 -16.05 4.10
CA GLY A 396 -30.31 -15.51 3.77
C GLY A 396 -29.32 -15.55 4.95
N ALA A 397 -29.79 -15.18 6.14
CA ALA A 397 -28.99 -15.27 7.36
C ALA A 397 -28.57 -16.70 7.70
N ILE A 398 -29.41 -17.70 7.42
CA ILE A 398 -29.10 -19.11 7.62
C ILE A 398 -27.99 -19.56 6.65
N LEU A 399 -28.10 -19.17 5.38
CA LEU A 399 -27.08 -19.48 4.37
C LEU A 399 -25.73 -18.81 4.69
N ALA A 400 -25.74 -17.64 5.31
CA ALA A 400 -24.53 -16.91 5.71
C ALA A 400 -23.83 -17.54 6.93
N SER A 401 -24.53 -18.33 7.73
CA SER A 401 -24.01 -18.90 8.98
C SER A 401 -22.91 -19.92 8.75
N GLU A 402 -22.13 -20.20 9.82
CA GLU A 402 -21.10 -21.25 9.84
C GLU A 402 -21.68 -22.62 10.28
N GLY A 403 -22.96 -22.68 10.64
CA GLY A 403 -23.64 -23.90 11.10
C GLY A 403 -24.06 -24.85 9.97
N ALA A 404 -24.71 -25.95 10.34
CA ALA A 404 -25.13 -27.02 9.43
C ALA A 404 -26.07 -26.57 8.29
N GLY A 405 -26.72 -25.41 8.40
CA GLY A 405 -27.53 -24.79 7.33
C GLY A 405 -26.77 -23.80 6.46
N GLY A 406 -25.52 -23.50 6.78
CA GLY A 406 -24.70 -22.53 6.08
C GLY A 406 -24.30 -23.00 4.68
N ASN A 407 -24.42 -22.12 3.68
CA ASN A 407 -23.94 -22.34 2.32
C ASN A 407 -23.70 -20.99 1.65
N ARG A 408 -22.51 -20.42 1.87
CA ARG A 408 -22.17 -19.08 1.36
C ARG A 408 -22.10 -19.03 -0.17
N GLN A 409 -21.73 -20.14 -0.83
CA GLN A 409 -21.73 -20.21 -2.29
C GLN A 409 -23.16 -20.09 -2.85
N ARG A 410 -24.12 -20.77 -2.22
CA ARG A 410 -25.54 -20.64 -2.58
C ARG A 410 -26.05 -19.24 -2.27
N LEU A 411 -25.66 -18.65 -1.12
CA LEU A 411 -26.02 -17.28 -0.77
C LEU A 411 -25.60 -16.29 -1.86
N SER A 412 -24.34 -16.36 -2.30
CA SER A 412 -23.84 -15.50 -3.37
C SER A 412 -24.64 -15.67 -4.66
N ALA A 413 -24.87 -16.91 -5.11
CA ALA A 413 -25.63 -17.18 -6.32
C ALA A 413 -27.09 -16.68 -6.25
N GLU A 414 -27.74 -16.78 -5.09
CA GLU A 414 -29.10 -16.25 -4.89
C GLU A 414 -29.11 -14.71 -4.94
N LEU A 415 -28.11 -14.04 -4.33
CA LEU A 415 -27.97 -12.59 -4.37
C LEU A 415 -27.69 -12.10 -5.81
N ASP A 416 -26.82 -12.77 -6.54
CA ASP A 416 -26.51 -12.46 -7.94
C ASP A 416 -27.76 -12.60 -8.83
N ASN A 417 -28.55 -13.67 -8.62
CA ASN A 417 -29.81 -13.87 -9.33
C ASN A 417 -30.84 -12.77 -9.01
N MET A 418 -30.94 -12.37 -7.74
CA MET A 418 -31.85 -11.29 -7.33
C MET A 418 -31.42 -9.96 -7.95
N GLN A 419 -30.12 -9.65 -7.96
CA GLN A 419 -29.59 -8.47 -8.60
C GLN A 419 -29.87 -8.47 -10.11
N ALA A 420 -29.69 -9.60 -10.79
CA ALA A 420 -30.00 -9.76 -12.22
C ALA A 420 -31.50 -9.55 -12.54
N LEU A 421 -32.39 -9.83 -11.58
CA LEU A 421 -33.81 -9.56 -11.67
C LEU A 421 -34.22 -8.13 -11.31
N GLY A 422 -33.24 -7.27 -10.95
CA GLY A 422 -33.49 -5.90 -10.55
C GLY A 422 -34.00 -5.74 -9.12
N ILE A 423 -33.84 -6.78 -8.26
CA ILE A 423 -34.16 -6.70 -6.84
C ILE A 423 -32.99 -6.00 -6.15
N ASP A 424 -33.25 -4.86 -5.55
CA ASP A 424 -32.27 -3.98 -4.94
C ASP A 424 -32.51 -3.75 -3.45
N ASN A 425 -33.49 -4.43 -2.88
CA ASN A 425 -33.83 -4.35 -1.45
C ASN A 425 -34.29 -5.72 -0.90
N LEU A 426 -33.67 -6.14 0.25
CA LEU A 426 -33.92 -7.44 0.88
C LEU A 426 -34.29 -7.28 2.36
#